data_a793e850d6a32e0407fd1ee1d13ddd95
#
_entry.id   a793e850d6a32e0407fd1ee1d13ddd95
#
_cell.length_a   1.000
_cell.length_b   1.000
_cell.length_c   1.000
_cell.angle_alpha   90.00
_cell.angle_beta   90.00
_cell.angle_gamma   90.00
#
_symmetry.space_group_name_H-M   'P 1'
#
loop_
_entity.id
_entity.type
_entity.pdbx_description
1 polymer ?
#
loop_
_entity_poly.entity_id
_entity_poly.type
_entity_poly.pdbx_seq_one_letter_code
_entity_poly.pdbx_strand_id
1 'polypeptide(L)'
;AELAAWARRSGGPGLSERLLDTILHQPHSVPVVREGVAIAEVQLWGYGEPLLRFLFVSLVVGMVAFAASALLAYRMSLRAGRKIVRPLEELARVAHAARSARQFDRRIPPAAIEELHSLGDDFNALLAELQSWQEQVALETEQLTYQANHDPLTGLHNRQYFEKKLAARIEHARMAGERLAVFFMDGDKFKDVNDELGHEAGDQVLQGIAGRVRAALRESDTVARLGGDEFAVLISPIRETEHAVHVARNILARLEEPLRLPCGHVRKASLSIGIAFFPEDGGAAVDLLKSADSAMYRAKKADTGGYVVAGSPSGQ
;
A
#
# COMPACT_ATOMS: atom_id res chain seq x y z
N ALA A 1 -68.67 -11.29 70.42
CA ALA A 1 -69.18 -10.57 69.26
C ALA A 1 -68.07 -9.82 68.53
N GLU A 2 -67.03 -9.31 69.21
CA GLU A 2 -65.93 -8.55 68.58
C GLU A 2 -64.95 -9.40 67.75
N LEU A 3 -64.64 -10.64 68.21
CA LEU A 3 -63.78 -11.54 67.45
C LEU A 3 -64.39 -12.00 66.11
N ALA A 4 -65.70 -12.07 66.02
CA ALA A 4 -66.44 -12.41 64.79
C ALA A 4 -66.52 -11.22 63.79
N ALA A 5 -66.34 -9.99 64.30
CA ALA A 5 -66.28 -8.77 63.43
C ALA A 5 -64.87 -8.54 62.90
N TRP A 6 -63.80 -8.94 63.65
CA TRP A 6 -62.42 -8.88 63.19
C TRP A 6 -62.15 -9.94 62.08
N ALA A 7 -62.62 -11.17 62.19
CA ALA A 7 -62.47 -12.23 61.21
C ALA A 7 -63.16 -11.93 59.85
N ARG A 8 -64.05 -10.97 59.77
CA ARG A 8 -64.73 -10.54 58.53
C ARG A 8 -64.04 -9.39 57.83
N ARG A 9 -63.00 -8.74 58.43
CA ARG A 9 -62.22 -7.65 57.80
C ARG A 9 -60.90 -8.11 57.22
N SER A 10 -60.41 -9.26 57.58
CA SER A 10 -59.26 -9.86 56.91
C SER A 10 -59.77 -10.67 55.73
N GLY A 11 -59.46 -10.22 54.50
CA GLY A 11 -59.84 -10.89 53.26
C GLY A 11 -59.56 -12.39 53.38
N GLY A 12 -60.52 -13.21 52.98
CA GLY A 12 -60.48 -14.67 53.17
C GLY A 12 -59.17 -15.26 52.68
N PRO A 13 -58.71 -16.38 53.34
CA PRO A 13 -57.46 -16.99 53.03
C PRO A 13 -57.34 -17.33 51.56
N GLY A 14 -56.25 -16.98 50.91
CA GLY A 14 -55.98 -17.28 49.52
C GLY A 14 -55.99 -18.79 49.25
N LEU A 15 -56.20 -19.18 47.99
CA LEU A 15 -56.23 -20.61 47.60
C LEU A 15 -55.02 -21.41 48.13
N SER A 16 -53.86 -20.79 48.23
CA SER A 16 -52.62 -21.35 48.81
C SER A 16 -52.71 -21.61 50.32
N GLU A 17 -53.35 -20.67 51.06
CA GLU A 17 -53.58 -20.84 52.51
C GLU A 17 -54.58 -21.93 52.82
N ARG A 18 -55.67 -22.07 52.02
CA ARG A 18 -56.65 -23.14 52.19
C ARG A 18 -56.08 -24.51 51.86
N LEU A 19 -55.24 -24.66 50.83
CA LEU A 19 -54.54 -25.93 50.50
C LEU A 19 -53.57 -26.33 51.58
N LEU A 20 -52.78 -25.36 52.10
CA LEU A 20 -51.79 -25.54 53.14
C LEU A 20 -52.45 -25.88 54.47
N ASP A 21 -53.58 -25.22 54.82
CA ASP A 21 -54.38 -25.54 56.02
C ASP A 21 -54.98 -26.92 55.96
N THR A 22 -55.43 -27.38 54.81
CA THR A 22 -56.01 -28.75 54.61
C THR A 22 -54.95 -29.85 54.75
N ILE A 23 -53.69 -29.55 54.35
CA ILE A 23 -52.62 -30.56 54.35
C ILE A 23 -51.88 -30.63 55.71
N LEU A 24 -51.70 -29.44 56.36
CA LEU A 24 -50.86 -29.33 57.54
C LEU A 24 -51.62 -29.30 58.91
N HIS A 25 -52.93 -29.02 58.85
CA HIS A 25 -53.75 -28.87 60.07
C HIS A 25 -54.81 -30.00 60.24
N GLN A 26 -54.55 -31.21 59.71
CA GLN A 26 -55.41 -32.34 60.09
C GLN A 26 -55.14 -32.72 61.56
N PRO A 27 -56.16 -32.54 62.45
CA PRO A 27 -55.99 -32.98 63.83
C PRO A 27 -55.88 -34.47 63.87
N HIS A 28 -54.82 -34.99 64.45
CA HIS A 28 -54.73 -36.38 64.79
C HIS A 28 -55.45 -36.53 66.15
N SER A 29 -56.64 -37.14 66.13
CA SER A 29 -57.40 -37.47 67.37
C SER A 29 -57.00 -38.82 67.86
N VAL A 30 -56.61 -38.91 69.09
CA VAL A 30 -56.32 -40.18 69.80
C VAL A 30 -57.31 -40.29 70.94
N PRO A 31 -58.18 -41.30 70.91
CA PRO A 31 -59.12 -41.54 71.99
C PRO A 31 -58.42 -42.07 73.26
N VAL A 32 -58.67 -41.42 74.39
CA VAL A 32 -58.26 -41.95 75.70
C VAL A 32 -59.29 -42.93 76.21
N VAL A 33 -58.92 -44.17 76.23
CA VAL A 33 -59.84 -45.27 76.63
C VAL A 33 -59.48 -45.71 78.05
N ARG A 34 -60.48 -45.83 78.99
CA ARG A 34 -60.36 -46.36 80.27
C ARG A 34 -61.46 -47.45 80.47
N GLU A 35 -61.04 -48.67 80.79
CA GLU A 35 -61.93 -49.87 80.98
C GLU A 35 -62.81 -50.14 79.72
N GLY A 36 -62.27 -49.90 78.53
CA GLY A 36 -62.96 -50.13 77.24
C GLY A 36 -63.95 -49.05 76.83
N VAL A 37 -64.09 -47.94 77.59
CA VAL A 37 -64.92 -46.83 77.25
C VAL A 37 -64.05 -45.60 76.93
N ALA A 38 -64.34 -44.99 75.78
CA ALA A 38 -63.67 -43.76 75.40
C ALA A 38 -64.17 -42.63 76.30
N ILE A 39 -63.29 -42.07 77.20
CA ILE A 39 -63.64 -41.05 78.19
C ILE A 39 -63.18 -39.61 77.72
N ALA A 40 -62.25 -39.54 76.78
CA ALA A 40 -61.77 -38.28 76.25
C ALA A 40 -61.12 -38.49 74.87
N GLU A 41 -61.04 -37.45 74.08
CA GLU A 41 -60.33 -37.41 72.83
C GLU A 41 -59.26 -36.27 72.86
N VAL A 42 -57.97 -36.66 72.66
CA VAL A 42 -56.89 -35.72 72.60
C VAL A 42 -56.62 -35.39 71.15
N GLN A 43 -56.86 -34.14 70.78
CA GLN A 43 -56.54 -33.63 69.43
C GLN A 43 -55.16 -32.97 69.44
N LEU A 44 -54.26 -33.58 68.62
CA LEU A 44 -52.93 -33.02 68.38
C LEU A 44 -52.96 -32.21 67.12
N TRP A 45 -52.69 -30.93 67.26
CA TRP A 45 -52.59 -30.04 66.14
C TRP A 45 -51.09 -29.85 65.76
N GLY A 46 -50.80 -30.26 64.54
CA GLY A 46 -49.44 -30.01 63.96
C GLY A 46 -49.24 -28.55 63.74
N TYR A 47 -48.17 -27.93 64.31
CA TYR A 47 -47.82 -26.54 64.09
C TYR A 47 -46.86 -26.45 62.89
N GLY A 48 -47.40 -26.42 61.66
CA GLY A 48 -46.60 -26.42 60.42
C GLY A 48 -46.01 -25.10 59.98
N GLU A 49 -46.44 -23.98 60.61
CA GLU A 49 -46.03 -22.62 60.26
C GLU A 49 -44.49 -22.38 60.25
N PRO A 50 -43.74 -22.88 61.28
CA PRO A 50 -42.29 -22.71 61.30
C PRO A 50 -41.57 -23.46 60.13
N LEU A 51 -42.09 -24.63 59.74
CA LEU A 51 -41.55 -25.42 58.64
C LEU A 51 -41.73 -24.72 57.30
N LEU A 52 -42.93 -24.17 57.05
CA LEU A 52 -43.21 -23.40 55.84
C LEU A 52 -42.37 -22.14 55.74
N ARG A 53 -42.24 -21.42 56.86
CA ARG A 53 -41.38 -20.24 56.93
C ARG A 53 -39.92 -20.57 56.70
N PHE A 54 -39.44 -21.68 57.24
CA PHE A 54 -38.07 -22.18 56.97
C PHE A 54 -37.87 -22.53 55.50
N LEU A 55 -38.80 -23.27 54.89
CA LEU A 55 -38.72 -23.62 53.47
C LEU A 55 -38.77 -22.38 52.57
N PHE A 56 -39.67 -21.43 52.87
CA PHE A 56 -39.75 -20.17 52.11
C PHE A 56 -38.47 -19.35 52.22
N VAL A 57 -37.94 -19.18 53.43
CA VAL A 57 -36.68 -18.45 53.64
C VAL A 57 -35.52 -19.16 52.91
N SER A 58 -35.44 -20.52 53.02
CA SER A 58 -34.41 -21.29 52.33
C SER A 58 -34.51 -21.15 50.79
N LEU A 59 -35.72 -21.15 50.24
CA LEU A 59 -35.97 -20.96 48.80
C LEU A 59 -35.53 -19.54 48.35
N VAL A 60 -35.92 -18.51 49.14
CA VAL A 60 -35.52 -17.10 48.84
C VAL A 60 -34.00 -16.95 48.91
N VAL A 61 -33.35 -17.46 49.94
CA VAL A 61 -31.90 -17.43 50.09
C VAL A 61 -31.23 -18.20 48.93
N GLY A 62 -31.74 -19.36 48.54
CA GLY A 62 -31.28 -20.13 47.39
C GLY A 62 -31.39 -19.34 46.07
N MET A 63 -32.55 -18.70 45.82
CA MET A 63 -32.75 -17.85 44.63
C MET A 63 -31.80 -16.65 44.60
N VAL A 64 -31.59 -15.97 45.74
CA VAL A 64 -30.68 -14.84 45.84
C VAL A 64 -29.23 -15.30 45.58
N ALA A 65 -28.82 -16.39 46.21
CA ALA A 65 -27.49 -16.97 45.97
C ALA A 65 -27.26 -17.37 44.51
N PHE A 66 -28.27 -17.98 43.88
CA PHE A 66 -28.24 -18.34 42.46
C PHE A 66 -28.14 -17.10 41.57
N ALA A 67 -28.98 -16.09 41.81
CA ALA A 67 -28.94 -14.82 41.05
C ALA A 67 -27.56 -14.09 41.21
N ALA A 68 -27.04 -14.07 42.43
CA ALA A 68 -25.70 -13.47 42.68
C ALA A 68 -24.59 -14.23 41.96
N SER A 69 -24.63 -15.57 41.96
CA SER A 69 -23.66 -16.41 41.24
C SER A 69 -23.78 -16.25 39.73
N ALA A 70 -24.99 -16.20 39.19
CA ALA A 70 -25.23 -15.93 37.76
C ALA A 70 -24.74 -14.56 37.33
N LEU A 71 -24.99 -13.52 38.15
CA LEU A 71 -24.50 -12.16 37.89
C LEU A 71 -22.97 -12.08 37.94
N LEU A 72 -22.34 -12.77 38.89
CA LEU A 72 -20.88 -12.84 38.98
C LEU A 72 -20.29 -13.55 37.78
N ALA A 73 -20.82 -14.71 37.38
CA ALA A 73 -20.39 -15.44 36.20
C ALA A 73 -20.55 -14.61 34.93
N TYR A 74 -21.68 -13.91 34.76
CA TYR A 74 -21.91 -13.01 33.64
C TYR A 74 -20.86 -11.86 33.60
N ARG A 75 -20.60 -11.21 34.73
CA ARG A 75 -19.57 -10.17 34.83
C ARG A 75 -18.15 -10.69 34.54
N MET A 76 -17.82 -11.89 35.01
CA MET A 76 -16.54 -12.54 34.71
C MET A 76 -16.41 -12.85 33.21
N SER A 77 -17.46 -13.38 32.60
CA SER A 77 -17.51 -13.66 31.16
C SER A 77 -17.31 -12.37 30.32
N LEU A 78 -18.00 -11.29 30.67
CA LEU A 78 -17.80 -10.00 30.00
C LEU A 78 -16.38 -9.45 30.17
N ARG A 79 -15.77 -9.61 31.36
CA ARG A 79 -14.38 -9.18 31.60
C ARG A 79 -13.38 -10.02 30.82
N ALA A 80 -13.56 -11.32 30.76
CA ALA A 80 -12.73 -12.23 29.98
C ALA A 80 -12.83 -11.90 28.47
N GLY A 81 -14.04 -11.68 27.95
CA GLY A 81 -14.27 -11.27 26.58
C GLY A 81 -13.53 -9.97 26.21
N ARG A 82 -13.56 -8.98 27.09
CA ARG A 82 -12.89 -7.68 26.84
C ARG A 82 -11.38 -7.73 27.03
N LYS A 83 -10.88 -8.50 28.01
CA LYS A 83 -9.46 -8.51 28.39
C LYS A 83 -8.62 -9.52 27.60
N ILE A 84 -9.24 -10.60 27.10
CA ILE A 84 -8.55 -11.69 26.45
C ILE A 84 -9.00 -11.84 24.98
N VAL A 85 -10.29 -12.02 24.75
CA VAL A 85 -10.81 -12.38 23.42
C VAL A 85 -10.61 -11.23 22.42
N ARG A 86 -10.98 -10.00 22.76
CA ARG A 86 -10.83 -8.86 21.86
C ARG A 86 -9.39 -8.56 21.44
N PRO A 87 -8.40 -8.52 22.34
CA PRO A 87 -6.99 -8.32 21.95
C PRO A 87 -6.48 -9.44 21.02
N LEU A 88 -6.88 -10.70 21.25
CA LEU A 88 -6.51 -11.80 20.36
C LEU A 88 -7.17 -11.69 18.97
N GLU A 89 -8.43 -11.26 18.90
CA GLU A 89 -9.10 -10.98 17.61
C GLU A 89 -8.43 -9.83 16.86
N GLU A 90 -8.01 -8.76 17.56
CA GLU A 90 -7.26 -7.66 16.95
C GLU A 90 -5.91 -8.13 16.42
N LEU A 91 -5.17 -8.91 17.21
CA LEU A 91 -3.89 -9.48 16.80
C LEU A 91 -4.07 -10.37 15.55
N ALA A 92 -5.07 -11.26 15.56
CA ALA A 92 -5.38 -12.09 14.39
C ALA A 92 -5.77 -11.27 13.16
N ARG A 93 -6.52 -10.17 13.35
CA ARG A 93 -6.94 -9.27 12.26
C ARG A 93 -5.76 -8.53 11.67
N VAL A 94 -4.88 -7.97 12.50
CA VAL A 94 -3.67 -7.27 12.05
C VAL A 94 -2.72 -8.25 11.36
N ALA A 95 -2.51 -9.45 11.91
CA ALA A 95 -1.70 -10.50 11.30
C ALA A 95 -2.26 -10.93 9.93
N HIS A 96 -3.59 -11.07 9.82
CA HIS A 96 -4.23 -11.39 8.55
C HIS A 96 -4.07 -10.28 7.51
N ALA A 97 -4.24 -9.00 7.90
CA ALA A 97 -4.04 -7.85 7.03
C ALA A 97 -2.58 -7.74 6.55
N ALA A 98 -1.62 -7.96 7.44
CA ALA A 98 -0.20 -7.97 7.09
C ALA A 98 0.12 -9.07 6.06
N ARG A 99 -0.45 -10.28 6.25
CA ARG A 99 -0.19 -11.41 5.35
C ARG A 99 -0.89 -11.28 3.99
N SER A 100 -2.17 -10.87 3.96
CA SER A 100 -2.99 -10.89 2.74
C SER A 100 -2.88 -9.63 1.91
N ALA A 101 -2.81 -8.47 2.56
CA ALA A 101 -2.80 -7.16 1.90
C ALA A 101 -1.44 -6.45 1.99
N ARG A 102 -0.43 -7.05 2.63
CA ARG A 102 0.89 -6.43 2.91
C ARG A 102 0.76 -5.05 3.60
N GLN A 103 -0.25 -4.91 4.47
CA GLN A 103 -0.49 -3.70 5.24
C GLN A 103 0.28 -3.81 6.56
N PHE A 104 1.44 -3.19 6.63
CA PHE A 104 2.30 -3.18 7.84
C PHE A 104 2.17 -1.91 8.67
N ASP A 105 1.32 -0.97 8.25
CA ASP A 105 1.06 0.31 8.92
C ASP A 105 0.15 0.19 10.15
N ARG A 106 -0.62 -0.90 10.24
CA ARG A 106 -1.51 -1.16 11.37
C ARG A 106 -0.72 -1.56 12.60
N ARG A 107 -1.22 -1.12 13.76
CA ARG A 107 -0.62 -1.45 15.07
C ARG A 107 -1.65 -2.10 15.97
N ILE A 108 -1.18 -3.03 16.81
CA ILE A 108 -1.96 -3.68 17.85
C ILE A 108 -2.03 -2.71 19.02
N PRO A 109 -3.25 -2.40 19.52
CA PRO A 109 -3.40 -1.54 20.68
C PRO A 109 -2.90 -2.24 21.97
N PRO A 110 -2.49 -1.47 23.00
CA PRO A 110 -2.03 -2.04 24.25
C PRO A 110 -3.11 -2.87 24.95
N ALA A 111 -2.75 -4.05 25.43
CA ALA A 111 -3.63 -4.95 26.16
C ALA A 111 -3.54 -4.72 27.66
N ALA A 112 -4.62 -5.09 28.42
CA ALA A 112 -4.67 -4.95 29.87
C ALA A 112 -3.94 -6.09 30.62
N ILE A 113 -3.56 -7.15 29.93
CA ILE A 113 -2.82 -8.31 30.44
C ILE A 113 -1.38 -8.18 29.93
N GLU A 114 -0.40 -8.28 30.83
CA GLU A 114 1.00 -8.00 30.58
C GLU A 114 1.58 -8.89 29.46
N GLU A 115 1.24 -10.17 29.44
CA GLU A 115 1.71 -11.12 28.44
C GLU A 115 1.14 -10.81 27.03
N LEU A 116 -0.12 -10.36 26.97
CA LEU A 116 -0.73 -9.93 25.70
C LEU A 116 -0.21 -8.57 25.24
N HIS A 117 0.14 -7.69 26.18
CA HIS A 117 0.75 -6.40 25.89
C HIS A 117 2.14 -6.60 25.30
N SER A 118 2.99 -7.39 25.97
CA SER A 118 4.33 -7.74 25.47
C SER A 118 4.28 -8.40 24.08
N LEU A 119 3.36 -9.35 23.89
CA LEU A 119 3.17 -9.99 22.58
C LEU A 119 2.74 -8.95 21.51
N GLY A 120 1.88 -8.01 21.86
CA GLY A 120 1.45 -6.92 20.98
C GLY A 120 2.62 -6.01 20.59
N ASP A 121 3.49 -5.68 21.55
CA ASP A 121 4.66 -4.83 21.32
C ASP A 121 5.70 -5.55 20.43
N ASP A 122 6.00 -6.81 20.71
CA ASP A 122 6.90 -7.63 19.89
C ASP A 122 6.37 -7.74 18.45
N PHE A 123 5.06 -7.94 18.31
CA PHE A 123 4.44 -7.99 16.98
C PHE A 123 4.47 -6.63 16.28
N ASN A 124 4.25 -5.52 17.00
CA ASN A 124 4.36 -4.16 16.46
C ASN A 124 5.78 -3.84 16.02
N ALA A 125 6.80 -4.30 16.78
CA ALA A 125 8.20 -4.17 16.40
C ALA A 125 8.51 -4.93 15.10
N LEU A 126 8.01 -6.16 14.98
CA LEU A 126 8.16 -6.96 13.77
C LEU A 126 7.46 -6.31 12.56
N LEU A 127 6.26 -5.74 12.76
CA LEU A 127 5.57 -5.00 11.69
C LEU A 127 6.35 -3.75 11.25
N ALA A 128 6.99 -3.04 12.20
CA ALA A 128 7.83 -1.88 11.88
C ALA A 128 9.06 -2.29 11.08
N GLU A 129 9.70 -3.40 11.41
CA GLU A 129 10.84 -3.94 10.66
C GLU A 129 10.44 -4.36 9.25
N LEU A 130 9.31 -5.08 9.10
CA LEU A 130 8.78 -5.46 7.79
C LEU A 130 8.42 -4.25 6.92
N GLN A 131 7.84 -3.20 7.51
CA GLN A 131 7.53 -1.95 6.82
C GLN A 131 8.81 -1.27 6.32
N SER A 132 9.82 -1.13 7.17
CA SER A 132 11.12 -0.56 6.80
C SER A 132 11.80 -1.35 5.67
N TRP A 133 11.74 -2.68 5.75
CA TRP A 133 12.29 -3.56 4.73
C TRP A 133 11.55 -3.42 3.38
N GLN A 134 10.22 -3.30 3.41
CA GLN A 134 9.43 -3.06 2.20
C GLN A 134 9.79 -1.72 1.54
N GLU A 135 9.95 -0.66 2.34
CA GLU A 135 10.36 0.67 1.86
C GLU A 135 11.76 0.61 1.24
N GLN A 136 12.69 -0.08 1.89
CA GLN A 136 14.05 -0.25 1.36
C GLN A 136 14.07 -1.01 0.03
N VAL A 137 13.35 -2.13 -0.08
CA VAL A 137 13.23 -2.90 -1.33
C VAL A 137 12.60 -2.08 -2.45
N ALA A 138 11.60 -1.24 -2.13
CA ALA A 138 10.99 -0.35 -3.11
C ALA A 138 12.00 0.68 -3.64
N LEU A 139 12.79 1.31 -2.75
CA LEU A 139 13.84 2.26 -3.14
C LEU A 139 14.95 1.59 -3.97
N GLU A 140 15.40 0.41 -3.56
CA GLU A 140 16.41 -0.34 -4.33
C GLU A 140 15.89 -0.72 -5.72
N THR A 141 14.63 -1.14 -5.81
CA THR A 141 13.99 -1.48 -7.09
C THR A 141 13.88 -0.25 -8.00
N GLU A 142 13.53 0.90 -7.45
CA GLU A 142 13.49 2.16 -8.20
C GLU A 142 14.89 2.56 -8.69
N GLN A 143 15.91 2.47 -7.83
CA GLN A 143 17.29 2.76 -8.19
C GLN A 143 17.81 1.82 -9.29
N LEU A 144 17.55 0.50 -9.15
CA LEU A 144 17.93 -0.48 -10.17
C LEU A 144 17.22 -0.22 -11.50
N THR A 145 15.93 0.15 -11.44
CA THR A 145 15.15 0.49 -12.64
C THR A 145 15.69 1.76 -13.30
N TYR A 146 16.08 2.75 -12.50
CA TYR A 146 16.70 3.97 -13.00
C TYR A 146 18.05 3.65 -13.67
N GLN A 147 18.93 2.91 -13.01
CA GLN A 147 20.24 2.50 -13.55
C GLN A 147 20.11 1.65 -14.82
N ALA A 148 19.13 0.75 -14.87
CA ALA A 148 18.87 -0.06 -16.06
C ALA A 148 18.40 0.74 -17.28
N ASN A 149 17.84 1.94 -17.08
CA ASN A 149 17.25 2.75 -18.13
C ASN A 149 18.01 4.05 -18.44
N HIS A 150 18.98 4.43 -17.62
CA HIS A 150 19.71 5.69 -17.78
C HIS A 150 21.22 5.49 -17.89
N ASP A 151 21.88 6.41 -18.56
CA ASP A 151 23.34 6.51 -18.61
C ASP A 151 23.86 7.18 -17.34
N PRO A 152 24.80 6.57 -16.61
CA PRO A 152 25.23 7.08 -15.31
C PRO A 152 26.03 8.38 -15.39
N LEU A 153 26.65 8.69 -16.53
CA LEU A 153 27.43 9.92 -16.71
C LEU A 153 26.54 11.13 -16.97
N THR A 154 25.56 10.97 -17.87
CA THR A 154 24.78 12.10 -18.38
C THR A 154 23.39 12.20 -17.77
N GLY A 155 22.89 11.14 -17.12
CA GLY A 155 21.53 11.04 -16.60
C GLY A 155 20.46 10.96 -17.70
N LEU A 156 20.83 10.92 -18.98
CA LEU A 156 19.92 10.67 -20.10
C LEU A 156 19.52 9.18 -20.11
N HIS A 157 18.50 8.84 -20.90
CA HIS A 157 18.22 7.43 -21.14
C HIS A 157 19.41 6.74 -21.82
N ASN A 158 19.57 5.44 -21.56
CA ASN A 158 20.60 4.63 -22.21
C ASN A 158 20.10 4.05 -23.54
N ARG A 159 21.00 3.39 -24.29
CA ARG A 159 20.72 2.72 -25.58
C ARG A 159 19.55 1.75 -25.48
N GLN A 160 19.53 0.89 -24.44
CA GLN A 160 18.52 -0.15 -24.30
C GLN A 160 17.11 0.42 -24.12
N TYR A 161 16.97 1.46 -23.28
CA TYR A 161 15.70 2.15 -23.13
C TYR A 161 15.23 2.81 -24.43
N PHE A 162 16.17 3.48 -25.13
CA PHE A 162 15.85 4.17 -26.39
C PHE A 162 15.35 3.22 -27.46
N GLU A 163 16.04 2.10 -27.70
CA GLU A 163 15.67 1.11 -28.70
C GLU A 163 14.29 0.50 -28.39
N LYS A 164 14.03 0.16 -27.13
CA LYS A 164 12.73 -0.35 -26.69
C LYS A 164 11.61 0.67 -26.88
N LYS A 165 11.88 1.94 -26.51
CA LYS A 165 10.91 3.04 -26.67
C LYS A 165 10.61 3.34 -28.14
N LEU A 166 11.65 3.36 -28.98
CA LEU A 166 11.52 3.57 -30.42
C LEU A 166 10.65 2.47 -31.06
N ALA A 167 10.93 1.19 -30.77
CA ALA A 167 10.14 0.07 -31.28
C ALA A 167 8.65 0.18 -30.90
N ALA A 168 8.36 0.50 -29.63
CA ALA A 168 6.99 0.68 -29.17
C ALA A 168 6.28 1.87 -29.84
N ARG A 169 7.02 2.98 -30.10
CA ARG A 169 6.45 4.17 -30.78
C ARG A 169 6.23 3.93 -32.26
N ILE A 170 7.06 3.15 -32.94
CA ILE A 170 6.84 2.73 -34.33
C ILE A 170 5.56 1.92 -34.46
N GLU A 171 5.33 0.95 -33.58
CA GLU A 171 4.09 0.16 -33.59
C GLU A 171 2.85 1.03 -33.38
N HIS A 172 2.92 1.97 -32.43
CA HIS A 172 1.84 2.92 -32.22
C HIS A 172 1.60 3.81 -33.44
N ALA A 173 2.67 4.41 -34.00
CA ALA A 173 2.61 5.28 -35.18
C ALA A 173 2.04 4.54 -36.42
N ARG A 174 2.40 3.26 -36.60
CA ARG A 174 1.87 2.43 -37.66
C ARG A 174 0.35 2.22 -37.57
N MET A 175 -0.16 1.96 -36.32
CA MET A 175 -1.60 1.78 -36.11
C MET A 175 -2.38 3.09 -36.19
N ALA A 176 -1.79 4.22 -35.77
CA ALA A 176 -2.43 5.53 -35.77
C ALA A 176 -2.27 6.30 -37.08
N GLY A 177 -1.46 5.82 -38.04
CA GLY A 177 -1.09 6.58 -39.26
C GLY A 177 -0.25 7.81 -38.97
N GLU A 178 0.49 7.80 -37.86
CA GLU A 178 1.34 8.91 -37.39
C GLU A 178 2.77 8.77 -37.94
N ARG A 179 3.48 9.90 -37.90
CA ARG A 179 4.90 9.97 -38.27
C ARG A 179 5.74 10.24 -37.03
N LEU A 180 7.00 9.82 -37.04
CA LEU A 180 8.00 10.16 -36.04
C LEU A 180 9.36 10.44 -36.70
N ALA A 181 10.23 11.13 -35.98
CA ALA A 181 11.60 11.37 -36.39
C ALA A 181 12.59 10.80 -35.37
N VAL A 182 13.66 10.21 -35.89
CA VAL A 182 14.81 9.72 -35.14
C VAL A 182 16.03 10.52 -35.52
N PHE A 183 16.72 11.07 -34.50
CA PHE A 183 18.03 11.69 -34.68
C PHE A 183 19.10 10.74 -34.17
N PHE A 184 20.17 10.63 -34.95
CA PHE A 184 21.42 10.05 -34.50
C PHE A 184 22.47 11.16 -34.51
N MET A 185 23.18 11.32 -33.42
CA MET A 185 24.09 12.45 -33.20
C MET A 185 25.41 11.93 -32.66
N ASP A 186 26.50 12.57 -33.11
CA ASP A 186 27.87 12.20 -32.70
C ASP A 186 28.66 13.48 -32.39
N GLY A 187 29.47 13.44 -31.33
CA GLY A 187 30.32 14.55 -30.93
C GLY A 187 31.48 14.80 -31.90
N ASP A 188 31.57 16.02 -32.45
CA ASP A 188 32.66 16.34 -33.33
C ASP A 188 33.95 16.57 -32.54
N LYS A 189 35.04 15.92 -32.98
CA LYS A 189 36.39 16.06 -32.38
C LYS A 189 36.43 15.74 -30.87
N PHE A 190 35.51 14.92 -30.40
CA PHE A 190 35.46 14.53 -28.95
C PHE A 190 36.74 13.81 -28.51
N LYS A 191 37.34 13.02 -29.39
CA LYS A 191 38.62 12.37 -29.11
C LYS A 191 39.73 13.36 -28.84
N ASP A 192 39.79 14.46 -29.60
CA ASP A 192 40.81 15.50 -29.41
C ASP A 192 40.69 16.16 -28.03
N VAL A 193 39.46 16.34 -27.54
CA VAL A 193 39.21 16.84 -26.16
C VAL A 193 39.79 15.88 -25.10
N ASN A 194 39.55 14.60 -25.26
CA ASN A 194 40.11 13.59 -24.34
C ASN A 194 41.66 13.53 -24.39
N ASP A 195 42.21 13.60 -25.60
CA ASP A 195 43.67 13.51 -25.80
C ASP A 195 44.38 14.78 -25.29
N GLU A 196 43.75 15.97 -25.39
CA GLU A 196 44.34 17.25 -24.92
C GLU A 196 44.10 17.52 -23.43
N LEU A 197 42.92 17.24 -22.90
CA LEU A 197 42.46 17.71 -21.58
C LEU A 197 42.17 16.56 -20.60
N GLY A 198 42.25 15.31 -21.06
CA GLY A 198 41.97 14.12 -20.25
C GLY A 198 40.48 13.74 -20.21
N HIS A 199 40.21 12.53 -19.75
CA HIS A 199 38.87 11.94 -19.74
C HIS A 199 37.87 12.71 -18.85
N GLU A 200 38.30 13.30 -17.73
CA GLU A 200 37.42 14.11 -16.88
C GLU A 200 36.84 15.33 -17.61
N ALA A 201 37.67 15.97 -18.43
CA ALA A 201 37.19 17.10 -19.25
C ALA A 201 36.25 16.63 -20.35
N GLY A 202 36.51 15.45 -20.96
CA GLY A 202 35.59 14.82 -21.90
C GLY A 202 34.24 14.47 -21.27
N ASP A 203 34.23 13.92 -20.08
CA ASP A 203 33.01 13.62 -19.35
C ASP A 203 32.17 14.88 -19.09
N GLN A 204 32.81 16.00 -18.73
CA GLN A 204 32.13 17.28 -18.55
C GLN A 204 31.58 17.84 -19.85
N VAL A 205 32.28 17.64 -20.97
CA VAL A 205 31.77 18.02 -22.30
C VAL A 205 30.53 17.22 -22.64
N LEU A 206 30.54 15.88 -22.39
CA LEU A 206 29.37 15.02 -22.62
C LEU A 206 28.18 15.43 -21.75
N GLN A 207 28.39 15.74 -20.47
CA GLN A 207 27.35 16.25 -19.58
C GLN A 207 26.79 17.60 -20.07
N GLY A 208 27.66 18.49 -20.54
CA GLY A 208 27.27 19.76 -21.12
C GLY A 208 26.43 19.62 -22.39
N ILE A 209 26.83 18.72 -23.30
CA ILE A 209 26.06 18.38 -24.50
C ILE A 209 24.68 17.80 -24.09
N ALA A 210 24.66 16.82 -23.20
CA ALA A 210 23.43 16.19 -22.72
C ALA A 210 22.42 17.21 -22.18
N GLY A 211 22.88 18.13 -21.32
CA GLY A 211 22.04 19.18 -20.75
C GLY A 211 21.45 20.11 -21.80
N ARG A 212 22.24 20.50 -22.80
CA ARG A 212 21.80 21.40 -23.89
C ARG A 212 20.85 20.73 -24.87
N VAL A 213 21.09 19.45 -25.22
CA VAL A 213 20.19 18.67 -26.05
C VAL A 213 18.86 18.50 -25.31
N ARG A 214 18.86 18.13 -24.04
CA ARG A 214 17.63 17.99 -23.26
C ARG A 214 16.85 19.29 -23.15
N ALA A 215 17.52 20.41 -22.97
CA ALA A 215 16.90 21.74 -22.89
C ALA A 215 16.31 22.24 -24.23
N ALA A 216 16.70 21.63 -25.36
CA ALA A 216 16.14 21.92 -26.67
C ALA A 216 14.88 21.11 -26.99
N LEU A 217 14.55 20.10 -26.19
CA LEU A 217 13.49 19.13 -26.40
C LEU A 217 12.31 19.38 -25.46
N ARG A 218 11.12 18.91 -25.87
CA ARG A 218 9.92 18.90 -25.04
C ARG A 218 9.96 17.71 -24.08
N GLU A 219 9.13 17.74 -23.05
CA GLU A 219 9.00 16.63 -22.10
C GLU A 219 8.53 15.32 -22.78
N SER A 220 7.72 15.43 -23.84
CA SER A 220 7.25 14.30 -24.64
C SER A 220 8.32 13.62 -25.49
N ASP A 221 9.40 14.34 -25.81
CA ASP A 221 10.48 13.85 -26.65
C ASP A 221 11.44 13.00 -25.81
N THR A 222 12.05 12.00 -26.43
CA THR A 222 12.98 11.09 -25.74
C THR A 222 14.40 11.37 -26.22
N VAL A 223 15.32 11.59 -25.28
CA VAL A 223 16.75 11.72 -25.56
C VAL A 223 17.53 10.63 -24.82
N ALA A 224 18.54 10.08 -25.48
CA ALA A 224 19.41 9.04 -24.93
C ALA A 224 20.86 9.25 -25.33
N ARG A 225 21.78 8.73 -24.49
CA ARG A 225 23.16 8.50 -24.88
C ARG A 225 23.33 7.03 -25.24
N LEU A 226 23.82 6.77 -26.45
CA LEU A 226 23.96 5.42 -26.96
C LEU A 226 25.29 4.78 -26.56
N GLY A 227 26.31 5.58 -26.26
CA GLY A 227 27.65 5.19 -25.82
C GLY A 227 28.69 6.14 -26.38
N GLY A 228 29.84 6.25 -25.73
CA GLY A 228 30.88 7.19 -26.17
C GLY A 228 30.34 8.62 -26.27
N ASP A 229 30.44 9.21 -27.44
CA ASP A 229 29.93 10.53 -27.82
C ASP A 229 28.66 10.49 -28.68
N GLU A 230 28.02 9.31 -28.80
CA GLU A 230 26.80 9.10 -29.56
C GLU A 230 25.55 9.40 -28.72
N PHE A 231 24.66 10.21 -29.29
CA PHE A 231 23.35 10.52 -28.72
C PHE A 231 22.23 10.20 -29.72
N ALA A 232 21.02 9.98 -29.22
CA ALA A 232 19.83 9.81 -30.06
C ALA A 232 18.66 10.61 -29.49
N VAL A 233 17.79 11.10 -30.39
CA VAL A 233 16.54 11.76 -30.05
C VAL A 233 15.39 11.10 -30.83
N LEU A 234 14.26 10.89 -30.16
CA LEU A 234 13.02 10.45 -30.75
C LEU A 234 11.96 11.54 -30.53
N ILE A 235 11.41 12.05 -31.61
CA ILE A 235 10.31 13.01 -31.65
C ILE A 235 9.07 12.30 -32.17
N SER A 236 8.05 12.22 -31.36
CA SER A 236 6.80 11.51 -31.74
C SER A 236 5.60 12.02 -30.91
N PRO A 237 4.45 12.31 -31.57
CA PRO A 237 4.27 12.34 -33.03
C PRO A 237 4.84 13.62 -33.67
N ILE A 238 5.12 13.54 -34.97
CA ILE A 238 5.42 14.73 -35.81
C ILE A 238 4.35 14.91 -36.89
N ARG A 239 4.02 16.16 -37.19
CA ARG A 239 3.08 16.50 -38.27
C ARG A 239 3.82 16.83 -39.57
N GLU A 240 4.92 17.54 -39.45
CA GLU A 240 5.71 18.07 -40.56
C GLU A 240 7.20 17.78 -40.32
N THR A 241 7.94 17.51 -41.38
CA THR A 241 9.40 17.30 -41.36
C THR A 241 10.15 18.50 -40.86
N GLU A 242 9.65 19.72 -41.17
CA GLU A 242 10.18 21.00 -40.74
C GLU A 242 10.28 21.12 -39.22
N HIS A 243 9.39 20.52 -38.49
CA HIS A 243 9.46 20.51 -37.02
C HIS A 243 10.72 19.78 -36.51
N ALA A 244 11.06 18.62 -37.08
CA ALA A 244 12.29 17.92 -36.72
C ALA A 244 13.53 18.73 -37.10
N VAL A 245 13.54 19.33 -38.29
CA VAL A 245 14.63 20.21 -38.75
C VAL A 245 14.78 21.41 -37.81
N HIS A 246 13.68 22.02 -37.38
CA HIS A 246 13.73 23.12 -36.42
C HIS A 246 14.34 22.70 -35.07
N VAL A 247 14.00 21.51 -34.58
CA VAL A 247 14.60 20.96 -33.35
C VAL A 247 16.09 20.72 -33.50
N ALA A 248 16.53 20.17 -34.63
CA ALA A 248 17.96 19.97 -34.92
C ALA A 248 18.72 21.30 -34.92
N ARG A 249 18.19 22.33 -35.58
CA ARG A 249 18.77 23.70 -35.59
C ARG A 249 18.82 24.28 -34.17
N ASN A 250 17.80 24.11 -33.37
CA ASN A 250 17.76 24.59 -31.98
C ASN A 250 18.83 23.89 -31.12
N ILE A 251 19.03 22.57 -31.28
CA ILE A 251 20.12 21.86 -30.62
C ILE A 251 21.48 22.46 -31.01
N LEU A 252 21.74 22.60 -32.29
CA LEU A 252 23.01 23.13 -32.77
C LEU A 252 23.27 24.59 -32.30
N ALA A 253 22.26 25.46 -32.36
CA ALA A 253 22.34 26.82 -31.87
C ALA A 253 22.69 26.90 -30.38
N ARG A 254 22.14 26.01 -29.55
CA ARG A 254 22.47 25.93 -28.11
C ARG A 254 23.92 25.48 -27.87
N LEU A 255 24.49 24.69 -28.78
CA LEU A 255 25.87 24.24 -28.67
C LEU A 255 26.90 25.30 -29.11
N GLU A 256 26.45 26.35 -29.81
CA GLU A 256 27.36 27.47 -30.15
C GLU A 256 27.89 28.21 -28.93
N GLU A 257 27.14 28.22 -27.83
CA GLU A 257 27.59 28.80 -26.57
C GLU A 257 28.72 27.95 -25.98
N PRO A 258 29.89 28.52 -25.66
CA PRO A 258 30.99 27.74 -25.12
C PRO A 258 30.67 27.08 -23.78
N LEU A 259 31.20 25.87 -23.56
CA LEU A 259 31.14 25.16 -22.29
C LEU A 259 32.32 25.63 -21.41
N ARG A 260 32.00 26.06 -20.19
CA ARG A 260 33.01 26.34 -19.16
C ARG A 260 33.25 25.06 -18.37
N LEU A 261 34.46 24.52 -18.52
CA LEU A 261 34.89 23.33 -17.79
C LEU A 261 35.43 23.73 -16.41
N PRO A 262 35.26 22.88 -15.37
CA PRO A 262 35.79 23.16 -14.01
C PRO A 262 37.30 23.35 -13.95
N CYS A 263 38.06 22.79 -14.90
CA CYS A 263 39.49 23.03 -15.06
C CYS A 263 39.83 24.45 -15.56
N GLY A 264 38.83 25.34 -15.75
CA GLY A 264 39.00 26.71 -16.20
C GLY A 264 39.06 26.86 -17.72
N HIS A 265 39.13 25.79 -18.49
CA HIS A 265 39.11 25.85 -19.95
C HIS A 265 37.70 26.16 -20.47
N VAL A 266 37.66 26.84 -21.59
CA VAL A 266 36.42 27.15 -22.33
C VAL A 266 36.50 26.42 -23.67
N ARG A 267 35.52 25.52 -23.92
CA ARG A 267 35.48 24.74 -25.17
C ARG A 267 34.13 24.90 -25.85
N LYS A 268 34.15 24.98 -27.16
CA LYS A 268 32.97 24.90 -28.00
C LYS A 268 32.73 23.43 -28.32
N ALA A 269 31.53 22.94 -28.02
CA ALA A 269 31.08 21.61 -28.42
C ALA A 269 30.30 21.73 -29.73
N SER A 270 30.44 20.76 -30.62
CA SER A 270 29.60 20.61 -31.79
C SER A 270 29.12 19.18 -31.97
N LEU A 271 28.04 19.01 -32.68
CA LEU A 271 27.43 17.72 -33.02
C LEU A 271 27.17 17.64 -34.50
N SER A 272 27.43 16.47 -35.08
CA SER A 272 26.89 16.08 -36.37
C SER A 272 25.59 15.32 -36.19
N ILE A 273 24.48 15.71 -36.84
CA ILE A 273 23.14 15.20 -36.65
C ILE A 273 22.64 14.57 -37.94
N GLY A 274 22.23 13.29 -37.87
CA GLY A 274 21.45 12.64 -38.93
C GLY A 274 20.00 12.48 -38.53
N ILE A 275 19.07 12.77 -39.42
CA ILE A 275 17.61 12.73 -39.19
C ILE A 275 16.98 11.71 -40.11
N ALA A 276 16.22 10.74 -39.55
CA ALA A 276 15.41 9.79 -40.33
C ALA A 276 13.95 9.85 -39.91
N PHE A 277 13.05 9.60 -40.85
CA PHE A 277 11.62 9.67 -40.67
C PHE A 277 10.94 8.31 -40.83
N PHE A 278 10.02 7.98 -39.95
CA PHE A 278 9.10 6.86 -40.10
C PHE A 278 7.81 7.38 -40.77
N PRO A 279 7.26 6.68 -41.81
CA PRO A 279 7.74 5.41 -42.34
C PRO A 279 8.75 5.52 -43.49
N GLU A 280 9.11 6.72 -43.94
CA GLU A 280 9.80 6.96 -45.20
C GLU A 280 11.21 6.34 -45.29
N ASP A 281 11.99 6.48 -44.19
CA ASP A 281 13.40 6.04 -44.15
C ASP A 281 13.61 4.70 -43.47
N GLY A 282 12.51 4.02 -43.07
CA GLY A 282 12.58 2.69 -42.49
C GLY A 282 11.29 2.25 -41.78
N GLY A 283 11.01 0.95 -41.81
CA GLY A 283 9.82 0.35 -41.23
C GLY A 283 10.05 -0.22 -39.81
N ALA A 284 11.30 -0.38 -39.38
CA ALA A 284 11.67 -0.91 -38.07
C ALA A 284 12.71 -0.02 -37.40
N ALA A 285 12.85 -0.17 -36.07
CA ALA A 285 13.78 0.64 -35.29
C ALA A 285 15.22 0.58 -35.78
N VAL A 286 15.66 -0.63 -36.16
CA VAL A 286 17.02 -0.86 -36.70
C VAL A 286 17.24 -0.12 -38.00
N ASP A 287 16.26 -0.12 -38.90
CA ASP A 287 16.35 0.52 -40.21
C ASP A 287 16.44 2.05 -40.05
N LEU A 288 15.57 2.63 -39.19
CA LEU A 288 15.56 4.07 -38.92
C LEU A 288 16.87 4.54 -38.29
N LEU A 289 17.38 3.79 -37.31
CA LEU A 289 18.68 4.12 -36.68
C LEU A 289 19.81 4.07 -37.67
N LYS A 290 19.85 3.06 -38.56
CA LYS A 290 20.84 2.94 -39.61
C LYS A 290 20.76 4.07 -40.62
N SER A 291 19.53 4.47 -41.01
CA SER A 291 19.31 5.59 -41.93
C SER A 291 19.76 6.91 -41.32
N ALA A 292 19.45 7.15 -40.03
CA ALA A 292 19.88 8.32 -39.29
C ALA A 292 21.41 8.35 -39.10
N ASP A 293 22.05 7.23 -38.75
CA ASP A 293 23.50 7.09 -38.63
C ASP A 293 24.20 7.42 -39.96
N SER A 294 23.70 6.83 -41.09
CA SER A 294 24.23 7.10 -42.41
C SER A 294 24.12 8.61 -42.79
N ALA A 295 23.03 9.26 -42.37
CA ALA A 295 22.86 10.70 -42.56
C ALA A 295 23.82 11.52 -41.68
N MET A 296 23.99 11.14 -40.41
CA MET A 296 24.93 11.73 -39.47
C MET A 296 26.36 11.65 -40.00
N TYR A 297 26.75 10.49 -40.53
CA TYR A 297 28.06 10.32 -41.13
C TYR A 297 28.33 11.28 -42.32
N ARG A 298 27.27 11.57 -43.13
CA ARG A 298 27.37 12.60 -44.18
C ARG A 298 27.54 14.02 -43.62
N ALA A 299 26.82 14.34 -42.50
CA ALA A 299 26.99 15.62 -41.84
C ALA A 299 28.42 15.77 -41.29
N LYS A 300 28.99 14.72 -40.71
CA LYS A 300 30.37 14.71 -40.15
C LYS A 300 31.44 14.92 -41.22
N LYS A 301 31.25 14.39 -42.43
CA LYS A 301 32.19 14.60 -43.56
C LYS A 301 32.20 16.02 -44.09
N ALA A 302 31.16 16.80 -43.90
CA ALA A 302 31.08 18.17 -44.31
C ALA A 302 31.95 19.12 -43.43
N ASP A 303 32.57 18.61 -42.35
CA ASP A 303 33.50 19.25 -41.39
C ASP A 303 32.98 20.57 -40.77
N THR A 304 31.68 20.78 -40.76
CA THR A 304 31.11 22.08 -40.33
C THR A 304 30.22 21.97 -39.07
N GLY A 305 30.00 20.74 -38.54
CA GLY A 305 28.97 20.52 -37.53
C GLY A 305 27.61 20.97 -38.09
N GLY A 306 26.69 20.04 -38.25
CA GLY A 306 25.41 20.37 -38.89
C GLY A 306 24.46 19.20 -38.88
N TYR A 307 23.41 19.31 -39.67
CA TYR A 307 22.45 18.21 -39.82
C TYR A 307 22.25 17.77 -41.26
N VAL A 308 21.95 16.50 -41.47
CA VAL A 308 21.56 15.93 -42.75
C VAL A 308 20.31 15.07 -42.56
N VAL A 309 19.34 15.23 -43.46
CA VAL A 309 18.14 14.40 -43.49
C VAL A 309 18.41 13.15 -44.35
N ALA A 310 17.97 11.97 -43.90
CA ALA A 310 18.00 10.73 -44.70
C ALA A 310 17.16 10.93 -45.95
N GLY A 311 17.54 10.26 -47.06
CA GLY A 311 16.82 10.42 -48.35
C GLY A 311 17.11 11.72 -49.11
N SER A 312 17.70 12.75 -48.51
CA SER A 312 18.10 13.95 -49.23
C SER A 312 19.41 13.72 -50.00
N PRO A 313 19.50 14.14 -51.29
CA PRO A 313 20.78 14.16 -51.99
C PRO A 313 21.74 15.10 -51.30
N SER A 314 23.02 14.71 -51.20
CA SER A 314 24.07 15.46 -50.54
C SER A 314 24.20 16.88 -51.12
N GLY A 315 23.84 17.91 -50.37
CA GLY A 315 24.13 19.30 -50.72
C GLY A 315 22.92 20.25 -50.75
N GLN A 316 22.53 20.76 -49.61
CA GLN A 316 22.05 22.12 -49.42
C GLN A 316 22.41 22.60 -48.04
#